data_d6a28be6d753dc9b91654ef8db2464e3
#
_entry.id   d6a28be6d753dc9b91654ef8db2464e3
#
_cell.length_a   1.000
_cell.length_b   1.000
_cell.length_c   1.000
_cell.angle_alpha   90.00
_cell.angle_beta   90.00
_cell.angle_gamma   90.00
#
_symmetry.space_group_name_H-M   'P 1'
#
loop_
_entity.id
_entity.type
_entity.pdbx_description
1 polymer ?
#
loop_
_entity_poly.entity_id
_entity_poly.type
_entity_poly.pdbx_seq_one_letter_code
_entity_poly.pdbx_strand_id
1 'polypeptide(L)'
;MVEKQIFLSPAGAVKTAGYEQPLRLGYAKNRGVYRLTVTASGEWAGLTIRAFWHVPGGTDPPASLVEDGMVEVPALVTALPGSGCITFEGTDGNRTLTSGDLAYCVSANSGTEDGTMPEPGTPAWQAFLNAHSSGLSGTEKQVLLALLAPLSEGNADAAAAYEALEELWTAAEPDETAILGKALLGRARLEGRTV
;
A
#
# COMPACT_ATOMS: atom_id res chain seq x y z
N MET A 1 -7.02 10.85 -2.18
CA MET A 1 -5.78 11.12 -1.45
C MET A 1 -5.99 12.37 -0.62
N VAL A 2 -5.58 12.38 0.65
CA VAL A 2 -5.71 13.53 1.56
C VAL A 2 -4.48 14.41 1.40
N GLU A 3 -4.67 15.68 1.09
CA GLU A 3 -3.58 16.64 0.93
C GLU A 3 -3.36 17.44 2.21
N LYS A 4 -2.10 17.60 2.59
CA LYS A 4 -1.67 18.44 3.70
C LYS A 4 -0.74 19.51 3.16
N GLN A 5 -1.07 20.76 3.38
CA GLN A 5 -0.28 21.89 2.87
C GLN A 5 0.83 22.27 3.84
N ILE A 6 2.04 22.36 3.31
CA ILE A 6 3.27 22.70 4.03
C ILE A 6 3.86 23.98 3.38
N PHE A 7 4.26 24.92 4.19
CA PHE A 7 4.91 26.16 3.75
C PHE A 7 6.35 26.21 4.28
N LEU A 8 7.29 26.25 3.37
CA LEU A 8 8.70 26.51 3.67
C LEU A 8 8.95 28.01 3.54
N SER A 9 9.23 28.64 4.66
CA SER A 9 9.45 30.08 4.76
C SER A 9 10.94 30.41 4.74
N PRO A 10 11.35 31.66 4.48
CA PRO A 10 12.73 32.09 4.67
C PRO A 10 13.27 31.73 6.06
N ALA A 11 14.60 31.55 6.15
CA ALA A 11 15.29 31.12 7.37
C ALA A 11 14.88 29.73 7.90
N GLY A 12 14.37 28.85 7.03
CA GLY A 12 14.11 27.45 7.38
C GLY A 12 12.86 27.19 8.22
N ALA A 13 12.01 28.19 8.43
CA ALA A 13 10.75 27.96 9.16
C ALA A 13 9.77 27.13 8.35
N VAL A 14 9.18 26.09 8.98
CA VAL A 14 8.16 25.21 8.40
C VAL A 14 6.83 25.43 9.09
N LYS A 15 5.77 25.58 8.31
CA LYS A 15 4.41 25.76 8.81
C LYS A 15 3.43 24.87 8.04
N THR A 16 2.36 24.45 8.72
CA THR A 16 1.21 23.78 8.11
C THR A 16 0.07 24.77 7.88
N ALA A 17 -0.83 24.47 6.96
CA ALA A 17 -2.07 25.21 6.85
C ALA A 17 -2.87 25.11 8.15
N GLY A 18 -3.40 26.24 8.63
CA GLY A 18 -4.14 26.29 9.89
C GLY A 18 -3.29 26.06 11.14
N TYR A 19 -1.97 26.09 11.05
CA TYR A 19 -1.04 25.86 12.16
C TYR A 19 -1.24 24.51 12.86
N GLU A 20 -1.65 23.48 12.13
CA GLU A 20 -1.78 22.11 12.64
C GLU A 20 -0.41 21.60 13.12
N GLN A 21 -0.24 21.46 14.42
CA GLN A 21 0.97 20.92 15.04
C GLN A 21 0.58 20.07 16.26
N PRO A 22 0.99 18.78 16.27
CA PRO A 22 1.66 18.04 15.20
C PRO A 22 0.76 17.80 13.99
N LEU A 23 1.36 17.68 12.81
CA LEU A 23 0.65 17.30 11.59
C LEU A 23 0.04 15.91 11.75
N ARG A 24 -1.26 15.77 11.55
CA ARG A 24 -1.94 14.47 11.70
C ARG A 24 -1.89 13.68 10.39
N LEU A 25 -1.25 12.52 10.43
CA LEU A 25 -1.14 11.58 9.30
C LEU A 25 -2.04 10.33 9.47
N GLY A 26 -3.16 10.52 10.18
CA GLY A 26 -4.19 9.50 10.34
C GLY A 26 -3.79 8.37 11.29
N TYR A 27 -4.07 7.15 10.88
CA TYR A 27 -3.90 5.96 11.69
C TYR A 27 -2.78 5.06 11.18
N ALA A 28 -2.22 4.24 12.05
CA ALA A 28 -1.20 3.26 11.70
C ALA A 28 -1.66 2.34 10.57
N LYS A 29 -0.69 1.88 9.76
CA LYS A 29 -0.87 1.02 8.57
C LYS A 29 -1.60 1.66 7.37
N ASN A 30 -1.91 2.96 7.39
CA ASN A 30 -2.38 3.66 6.20
C ASN A 30 -1.29 3.69 5.13
N ARG A 31 -1.64 3.46 3.86
CA ARG A 31 -0.71 3.51 2.73
C ARG A 31 -1.33 4.29 1.58
N GLY A 32 -0.54 5.18 0.94
CA GLY A 32 -1.01 5.94 -0.22
C GLY A 32 -2.20 6.85 0.07
N VAL A 33 -2.43 7.21 1.34
CA VAL A 33 -3.58 8.03 1.76
C VAL A 33 -3.23 9.51 1.79
N TYR A 34 -2.00 9.83 2.19
CA TYR A 34 -1.56 11.20 2.44
C TYR A 34 -0.51 11.66 1.45
N ARG A 35 -0.63 12.91 1.03
CA ARG A 35 0.33 13.64 0.22
C ARG A 35 0.54 15.02 0.83
N LEU A 36 1.79 15.50 0.84
CA LEU A 36 2.12 16.85 1.24
C LEU A 36 2.23 17.72 -0.02
N THR A 37 1.57 18.86 -0.01
CA THR A 37 1.75 19.93 -0.99
C THR A 37 2.68 20.96 -0.36
N VAL A 38 3.89 21.07 -0.89
CA VAL A 38 4.97 21.91 -0.35
C VAL A 38 5.06 23.19 -1.15
N THR A 39 4.79 24.30 -0.50
CA THR A 39 4.98 25.64 -1.08
C THR A 39 6.28 26.21 -0.55
N ALA A 40 7.24 26.39 -1.43
CA ALA A 40 8.55 26.95 -1.14
C ALA A 40 8.61 28.42 -1.53
N SER A 41 9.14 29.27 -0.65
CA SER A 41 9.24 30.71 -0.88
C SER A 41 10.62 31.26 -0.45
N GLY A 42 10.97 32.44 -0.99
CA GLY A 42 12.20 33.12 -0.65
C GLY A 42 13.44 32.31 -1.06
N GLU A 43 14.29 31.97 -0.11
CA GLU A 43 15.57 31.28 -0.34
C GLU A 43 15.42 29.84 -0.87
N TRP A 44 14.22 29.24 -0.73
CA TRP A 44 13.90 27.91 -1.23
C TRP A 44 13.58 27.88 -2.71
N ALA A 45 13.36 29.04 -3.30
CA ALA A 45 12.97 29.12 -4.72
C ALA A 45 14.09 28.57 -5.62
N GLY A 46 13.72 27.66 -6.52
CA GLY A 46 14.66 27.06 -7.48
C GLY A 46 15.54 25.95 -6.91
N LEU A 47 15.40 25.58 -5.63
CA LEU A 47 16.11 24.45 -5.06
C LEU A 47 15.39 23.14 -5.34
N THR A 48 16.16 22.07 -5.53
CA THR A 48 15.65 20.70 -5.47
C THR A 48 15.41 20.33 -4.01
N ILE A 49 14.16 20.07 -3.65
CA ILE A 49 13.75 19.86 -2.26
C ILE A 49 13.55 18.37 -1.99
N ARG A 50 14.06 17.89 -0.87
CA ARG A 50 13.86 16.53 -0.35
C ARG A 50 13.23 16.59 1.04
N ALA A 51 12.36 15.63 1.34
CA ALA A 51 11.78 15.42 2.66
C ALA A 51 12.48 14.24 3.34
N PHE A 52 13.01 14.45 4.52
CA PHE A 52 13.58 13.43 5.39
C PHE A 52 12.57 13.09 6.49
N TRP A 53 12.30 11.81 6.64
CA TRP A 53 11.27 11.30 7.53
C TRP A 53 11.91 10.61 8.72
N HIS A 54 11.66 11.12 9.92
CA HIS A 54 12.11 10.50 11.17
C HIS A 54 10.94 9.82 11.84
N VAL A 55 10.95 8.48 11.81
CA VAL A 55 9.82 7.66 12.23
C VAL A 55 9.94 7.21 13.70
N PRO A 56 8.82 7.01 14.41
CA PRO A 56 8.85 6.50 15.76
C PRO A 56 9.28 5.02 15.75
N GLY A 57 10.38 4.69 16.43
CA GLY A 57 10.76 3.32 16.77
C GLY A 57 11.12 2.41 15.60
N GLY A 58 11.58 2.94 14.49
CA GLY A 58 11.91 2.16 13.30
C GLY A 58 13.16 2.66 12.58
N THR A 59 13.40 2.11 11.40
CA THR A 59 14.40 2.64 10.47
C THR A 59 13.73 3.69 9.61
N ASP A 60 14.33 4.87 9.54
CA ASP A 60 13.85 5.96 8.71
C ASP A 60 13.80 5.53 7.23
N PRO A 61 12.72 5.85 6.51
CA PRO A 61 12.67 5.61 5.08
C PRO A 61 13.66 6.51 4.34
N PRO A 62 14.04 6.15 3.10
CA PRO A 62 14.83 7.02 2.24
C PRO A 62 14.16 8.39 2.08
N ALA A 63 14.97 9.43 1.93
CA ALA A 63 14.47 10.77 1.65
C ALA A 63 13.64 10.78 0.36
N SER A 64 12.51 11.47 0.40
CA SER A 64 11.60 11.59 -0.74
C SER A 64 11.83 12.90 -1.47
N LEU A 65 11.89 12.86 -2.79
CA LEU A 65 11.97 14.07 -3.62
C LEU A 65 10.60 14.77 -3.66
N VAL A 66 10.62 16.09 -3.53
CA VAL A 66 9.42 16.93 -3.76
C VAL A 66 9.36 17.24 -5.26
N GLU A 67 8.41 16.62 -5.97
CA GLU A 67 8.21 16.80 -7.40
C GLU A 67 6.96 17.66 -7.65
N ASP A 68 7.09 18.68 -8.46
CA ASP A 68 6.00 19.63 -8.76
C ASP A 68 5.31 20.19 -7.49
N GLY A 69 6.10 20.42 -6.44
CA GLY A 69 5.59 20.89 -5.17
C GLY A 69 4.83 19.83 -4.37
N MET A 70 4.96 18.55 -4.70
CA MET A 70 4.24 17.47 -4.04
C MET A 70 5.19 16.36 -3.60
N VAL A 71 4.88 15.71 -2.48
CA VAL A 71 5.56 14.51 -2.02
C VAL A 71 4.56 13.56 -1.35
N GLU A 72 4.59 12.30 -1.72
CA GLU A 72 3.77 11.27 -1.07
C GLU A 72 4.38 10.88 0.26
N VAL A 73 3.52 10.62 1.25
CA VAL A 73 3.96 10.12 2.56
C VAL A 73 4.32 8.64 2.42
N PRO A 74 5.59 8.25 2.64
CA PRO A 74 6.01 6.86 2.54
C PRO A 74 5.23 5.95 3.50
N ALA A 75 4.98 4.72 3.09
CA ALA A 75 4.25 3.74 3.91
C ALA A 75 4.92 3.48 5.27
N LEU A 76 6.25 3.58 5.36
CA LEU A 76 7.00 3.42 6.61
C LEU A 76 6.69 4.53 7.63
N VAL A 77 6.34 5.73 7.18
CA VAL A 77 5.98 6.86 8.07
C VAL A 77 4.73 6.57 8.87
N THR A 78 3.78 5.85 8.26
CA THR A 78 2.51 5.47 8.90
C THR A 78 2.46 4.00 9.32
N ALA A 79 3.60 3.29 9.29
CA ALA A 79 3.64 1.86 9.64
C ALA A 79 3.31 1.61 11.12
N LEU A 80 3.83 2.47 12.00
CA LEU A 80 3.65 2.37 13.45
C LEU A 80 2.97 3.63 14.01
N PRO A 81 2.16 3.49 15.07
CA PRO A 81 1.62 4.65 15.76
C PRO A 81 2.71 5.37 16.56
N GLY A 82 2.58 6.67 16.68
CA GLY A 82 3.52 7.49 17.45
C GLY A 82 3.77 8.85 16.83
N SER A 83 4.79 9.53 17.32
CA SER A 83 5.19 10.85 16.84
C SER A 83 6.55 10.77 16.17
N GLY A 84 6.68 11.47 15.07
CA GLY A 84 7.93 11.63 14.33
C GLY A 84 8.09 13.08 13.86
N CYS A 85 9.09 13.33 13.04
CA CYS A 85 9.28 14.65 12.43
C CYS A 85 9.70 14.53 10.97
N ILE A 86 9.50 15.61 10.25
CA ILE A 86 9.89 15.78 8.85
C ILE A 86 10.84 16.97 8.79
N THR A 87 12.01 16.76 8.21
CA THR A 87 12.96 17.83 7.90
C THR A 87 13.04 17.98 6.39
N PHE A 88 13.01 19.19 5.88
CA PHE A 88 13.20 19.46 4.45
C PHE A 88 14.61 19.98 4.20
N GLU A 89 15.21 19.52 3.12
CA GLU A 89 16.48 20.01 2.61
C GLU A 89 16.29 20.43 1.15
N GLY A 90 16.75 21.62 0.83
CA GLY A 90 16.79 22.14 -0.52
C GLY A 90 18.22 22.38 -0.98
N THR A 91 18.57 21.96 -2.20
CA THR A 91 19.91 22.17 -2.74
C THR A 91 19.87 22.48 -4.24
N ASP A 92 20.83 23.28 -4.71
CA ASP A 92 21.12 23.52 -6.13
C ASP A 92 22.52 23.04 -6.52
N GLY A 93 23.18 22.29 -5.61
CA GLY A 93 24.54 21.81 -5.78
C GLY A 93 25.63 22.78 -5.26
N ASN A 94 25.33 24.08 -5.15
CA ASN A 94 26.25 25.09 -4.62
C ASN A 94 25.91 25.52 -3.19
N ARG A 95 24.62 25.54 -2.89
CA ARG A 95 24.10 25.88 -1.56
C ARG A 95 23.12 24.81 -1.10
N THR A 96 23.06 24.64 0.22
CA THR A 96 22.11 23.76 0.86
C THR A 96 21.38 24.53 1.95
N LEU A 97 20.08 24.39 2.01
CA LEU A 97 19.20 24.98 3.00
C LEU A 97 18.42 23.88 3.70
N THR A 98 18.36 23.91 5.02
CA THR A 98 17.62 22.94 5.84
C THR A 98 16.49 23.63 6.59
N SER A 99 15.36 22.97 6.73
CA SER A 99 14.25 23.46 7.56
C SER A 99 14.42 23.09 9.03
N GLY A 100 13.64 23.73 9.89
CA GLY A 100 13.33 23.16 11.20
C GLY A 100 12.50 21.89 11.07
N ASP A 101 12.34 21.18 12.19
CA ASP A 101 11.55 19.95 12.25
C ASP A 101 10.05 20.24 12.24
N LEU A 102 9.34 19.60 11.37
CA LEU A 102 7.88 19.55 11.36
C LEU A 102 7.41 18.30 12.08
N ALA A 103 6.92 18.45 13.30
CA ALA A 103 6.38 17.32 14.05
C ALA A 103 5.11 16.77 13.39
N TYR A 104 4.98 15.44 13.34
CA TYR A 104 3.77 14.75 12.94
C TYR A 104 3.36 13.68 13.96
N CYS A 105 2.12 13.22 13.87
CA CYS A 105 1.63 12.09 14.66
C CYS A 105 0.79 11.13 13.81
N VAL A 106 0.90 9.86 14.16
CA VAL A 106 0.11 8.74 13.64
C VAL A 106 -0.64 8.12 14.81
N SER A 107 -1.95 8.05 14.72
CA SER A 107 -2.80 7.50 15.77
C SER A 107 -2.78 5.97 15.73
N ALA A 108 -2.85 5.34 16.90
CA ALA A 108 -3.11 3.91 16.98
C ALA A 108 -4.55 3.61 16.54
N ASN A 109 -4.76 2.46 15.93
CA ASN A 109 -6.07 1.87 15.74
C ASN A 109 -6.12 0.53 16.50
N SER A 110 -7.29 0.20 17.04
CA SER A 110 -7.49 -1.00 17.85
C SER A 110 -8.03 -2.19 17.05
N GLY A 111 -8.10 -2.11 15.73
CA GLY A 111 -8.91 -3.04 14.97
C GLY A 111 -8.25 -3.80 13.81
N THR A 112 -6.97 -3.56 13.51
CA THR A 112 -6.33 -4.20 12.35
C THR A 112 -5.08 -4.99 12.70
N GLU A 113 -4.70 -5.07 13.98
CA GLU A 113 -3.36 -5.51 14.31
C GLU A 113 -3.21 -7.01 14.48
N ASP A 114 -4.24 -7.69 14.93
CA ASP A 114 -4.16 -9.11 15.25
C ASP A 114 -5.44 -9.85 14.91
N GLY A 115 -5.98 -9.59 13.72
CA GLY A 115 -6.87 -10.59 13.15
C GLY A 115 -6.05 -11.87 13.03
N THR A 116 -6.10 -12.72 14.04
CA THR A 116 -5.74 -14.12 13.86
C THR A 116 -6.45 -14.55 12.59
N MET A 117 -5.68 -15.06 11.64
CA MET A 117 -6.26 -15.59 10.41
C MET A 117 -7.37 -16.56 10.85
N PRO A 118 -8.60 -16.44 10.36
CA PRO A 118 -9.67 -17.32 10.76
C PRO A 118 -9.25 -18.78 10.56
N GLU A 119 -9.68 -19.65 11.43
CA GLU A 119 -9.37 -21.07 11.34
C GLU A 119 -9.91 -21.64 10.02
N PRO A 120 -9.07 -22.34 9.22
CA PRO A 120 -9.51 -22.92 7.95
C PRO A 120 -10.76 -23.78 8.08
N GLY A 121 -11.69 -23.64 7.11
CA GLY A 121 -12.96 -24.39 7.11
C GLY A 121 -14.07 -23.78 7.96
N THR A 122 -13.85 -22.67 8.68
CA THR A 122 -14.89 -21.98 9.44
C THR A 122 -15.67 -20.99 8.57
N PRO A 123 -16.90 -20.58 8.95
CA PRO A 123 -17.64 -19.51 8.26
C PRO A 123 -16.86 -18.17 8.21
N ALA A 124 -16.06 -17.88 9.23
CA ALA A 124 -15.20 -16.70 9.26
C ALA A 124 -14.07 -16.80 8.22
N TRP A 125 -13.54 -18.00 8.00
CA TRP A 125 -12.56 -18.28 6.92
C TRP A 125 -13.17 -18.06 5.54
N GLN A 126 -14.41 -18.56 5.30
CA GLN A 126 -15.11 -18.34 4.04
C GLN A 126 -15.35 -16.84 3.78
N ALA A 127 -15.76 -16.09 4.80
CA ALA A 127 -15.95 -14.64 4.69
C ALA A 127 -14.61 -13.91 4.39
N PHE A 128 -13.53 -14.33 5.02
CA PHE A 128 -12.20 -13.81 4.76
C PHE A 128 -11.74 -14.06 3.31
N LEU A 129 -11.88 -15.30 2.82
CA LEU A 129 -11.55 -15.64 1.43
C LEU A 129 -12.38 -14.84 0.44
N ASN A 130 -13.69 -14.74 0.65
CA ASN A 130 -14.59 -13.96 -0.20
C ASN A 130 -14.19 -12.48 -0.27
N ALA A 131 -13.84 -11.88 0.87
CA ALA A 131 -13.44 -10.49 0.95
C ALA A 131 -12.12 -10.21 0.21
N HIS A 132 -11.19 -11.16 0.23
CA HIS A 132 -9.86 -11.00 -0.37
C HIS A 132 -9.78 -11.46 -1.83
N SER A 133 -10.69 -12.33 -2.27
CA SER A 133 -10.73 -12.84 -3.65
C SER A 133 -11.68 -12.07 -4.58
N SER A 134 -12.50 -11.17 -4.05
CA SER A 134 -13.52 -10.45 -4.82
C SER A 134 -12.98 -9.54 -5.94
N GLY A 135 -11.68 -9.24 -5.95
CA GLY A 135 -11.05 -8.43 -7.00
C GLY A 135 -10.24 -9.23 -8.03
N LEU A 136 -10.15 -10.55 -7.87
CA LEU A 136 -9.36 -11.40 -8.76
C LEU A 136 -10.21 -11.91 -9.93
N SER A 137 -9.68 -11.78 -11.14
CA SER A 137 -10.25 -12.41 -12.34
C SER A 137 -10.11 -13.94 -12.27
N GLY A 138 -10.90 -14.68 -13.06
CA GLY A 138 -10.82 -16.14 -13.13
C GLY A 138 -9.41 -16.66 -13.49
N THR A 139 -8.71 -15.95 -14.36
CA THR A 139 -7.32 -16.30 -14.74
C THR A 139 -6.34 -16.11 -13.58
N GLU A 140 -6.46 -15.01 -12.83
CA GLU A 140 -5.60 -14.74 -11.66
C GLU A 140 -5.83 -15.76 -10.54
N LYS A 141 -7.08 -16.17 -10.33
CA LYS A 141 -7.43 -17.24 -9.39
C LYS A 141 -6.76 -18.58 -9.78
N GLN A 142 -6.82 -18.96 -11.05
CA GLN A 142 -6.17 -20.18 -11.54
C GLN A 142 -4.64 -20.13 -11.42
N VAL A 143 -4.02 -18.98 -11.70
CA VAL A 143 -2.58 -18.79 -11.51
C VAL A 143 -2.20 -18.95 -10.04
N LEU A 144 -2.99 -18.36 -9.14
CA LEU A 144 -2.77 -18.50 -7.70
C LEU A 144 -2.90 -19.94 -7.21
N LEU A 145 -3.92 -20.68 -7.67
CA LEU A 145 -4.06 -22.11 -7.35
C LEU A 145 -2.88 -22.92 -7.86
N ALA A 146 -2.42 -22.67 -9.08
CA ALA A 146 -1.26 -23.34 -9.62
C ALA A 146 0.05 -23.06 -8.87
N LEU A 147 0.18 -21.86 -8.31
CA LEU A 147 1.33 -21.48 -7.46
C LEU A 147 1.23 -22.07 -6.05
N LEU A 148 0.03 -22.25 -5.51
CA LEU A 148 -0.20 -22.82 -4.18
C LEU A 148 -0.15 -24.36 -4.17
N ALA A 149 -0.48 -25.02 -5.28
CA ALA A 149 -0.49 -26.48 -5.38
C ALA A 149 0.82 -27.15 -4.90
N PRO A 150 2.02 -26.73 -5.33
CA PRO A 150 3.26 -27.33 -4.86
C PRO A 150 3.56 -27.01 -3.39
N LEU A 151 3.01 -25.92 -2.83
CA LEU A 151 3.18 -25.56 -1.42
C LEU A 151 2.27 -26.37 -0.50
N SER A 152 1.19 -26.96 -1.03
CA SER A 152 0.28 -27.82 -0.30
C SER A 152 0.88 -29.22 -0.05
N GLU A 153 1.88 -29.61 -0.82
CA GLU A 153 2.57 -30.88 -0.64
C GLU A 153 3.45 -30.85 0.62
N GLY A 154 3.05 -31.59 1.65
CA GLY A 154 3.78 -31.71 2.91
C GLY A 154 3.49 -30.64 3.97
N ASN A 155 2.54 -29.74 3.72
CA ASN A 155 2.07 -28.73 4.69
C ASN A 155 0.53 -28.81 4.81
N ALA A 156 0.04 -29.32 5.93
CA ALA A 156 -1.39 -29.54 6.15
C ALA A 156 -2.21 -28.24 6.11
N ASP A 157 -1.65 -27.13 6.61
CA ASP A 157 -2.35 -25.83 6.61
C ASP A 157 -2.44 -25.24 5.20
N ALA A 158 -1.37 -25.40 4.41
CA ALA A 158 -1.37 -24.99 3.00
C ALA A 158 -2.30 -25.85 2.15
N ALA A 159 -2.39 -27.16 2.44
CA ALA A 159 -3.33 -28.06 1.78
C ALA A 159 -4.78 -27.68 2.06
N ALA A 160 -5.11 -27.42 3.31
CA ALA A 160 -6.45 -26.98 3.70
C ALA A 160 -6.83 -25.62 3.07
N ALA A 161 -5.87 -24.70 2.96
CA ALA A 161 -6.07 -23.41 2.29
C ALA A 161 -6.28 -23.58 0.78
N TYR A 162 -5.51 -24.47 0.15
CA TYR A 162 -5.65 -24.79 -1.27
C TYR A 162 -7.02 -25.38 -1.59
N GLU A 163 -7.44 -26.41 -0.85
CA GLU A 163 -8.75 -27.03 -1.03
C GLU A 163 -9.91 -26.06 -0.84
N ALA A 164 -9.83 -25.19 0.20
CA ALA A 164 -10.85 -24.19 0.44
C ALA A 164 -10.94 -23.13 -0.67
N LEU A 165 -9.81 -22.73 -1.25
CA LEU A 165 -9.76 -21.79 -2.38
C LEU A 165 -10.28 -22.44 -3.67
N GLU A 166 -9.90 -23.68 -3.91
CA GLU A 166 -10.36 -24.46 -5.09
C GLU A 166 -11.88 -24.64 -5.06
N GLU A 167 -12.43 -25.05 -3.93
CA GLU A 167 -13.87 -25.22 -3.77
C GLU A 167 -14.63 -23.90 -3.96
N LEU A 168 -14.14 -22.81 -3.33
CA LEU A 168 -14.75 -21.49 -3.43
C LEU A 168 -14.78 -20.97 -4.86
N TRP A 169 -13.68 -21.13 -5.58
CA TRP A 169 -13.54 -20.53 -6.90
C TRP A 169 -14.13 -21.39 -8.01
N THR A 170 -14.22 -22.69 -7.83
CA THR A 170 -14.95 -23.59 -8.75
C THR A 170 -16.46 -23.50 -8.57
N ALA A 171 -16.95 -23.25 -7.35
CA ALA A 171 -18.36 -23.07 -7.07
C ALA A 171 -18.93 -21.72 -7.58
N ALA A 172 -18.08 -20.67 -7.63
CA ALA A 172 -18.53 -19.32 -7.95
C ALA A 172 -18.68 -19.00 -9.45
N GLU A 173 -18.02 -19.77 -10.34
CA GLU A 173 -18.05 -19.51 -11.80
C GLU A 173 -18.12 -20.80 -12.63
N PRO A 174 -19.31 -21.46 -12.68
CA PRO A 174 -19.43 -22.73 -13.41
C PRO A 174 -19.30 -22.60 -14.94
N ASP A 175 -19.53 -21.40 -15.51
CA ASP A 175 -19.55 -21.21 -16.96
C ASP A 175 -18.23 -20.70 -17.58
N GLU A 176 -17.54 -19.77 -16.94
CA GLU A 176 -16.31 -19.20 -17.53
C GLU A 176 -15.10 -20.13 -17.43
N THR A 177 -14.95 -20.88 -16.35
CA THR A 177 -13.88 -21.89 -16.21
C THR A 177 -14.07 -23.07 -17.16
N ALA A 178 -15.30 -23.43 -17.44
CA ALA A 178 -15.61 -24.47 -18.43
C ALA A 178 -15.25 -24.02 -19.86
N ILE A 179 -15.41 -22.74 -20.17
CA ILE A 179 -15.06 -22.16 -21.48
C ILE A 179 -13.53 -22.05 -21.63
N LEU A 180 -12.83 -21.56 -20.60
CA LEU A 180 -11.36 -21.43 -20.62
C LEU A 180 -10.64 -22.78 -20.59
N GLY A 181 -11.06 -23.72 -19.77
CA GLY A 181 -10.51 -25.06 -19.72
C GLY A 181 -10.74 -25.83 -21.04
N LYS A 182 -11.89 -25.65 -21.67
CA LYS A 182 -12.19 -26.23 -22.98
C LYS A 182 -11.44 -25.56 -24.13
N ALA A 183 -11.19 -24.26 -24.06
CA ALA A 183 -10.40 -23.53 -25.02
C ALA A 183 -8.90 -23.87 -24.93
N LEU A 184 -8.37 -24.00 -23.72
CA LEU A 184 -6.95 -24.37 -23.47
C LEU A 184 -6.67 -25.86 -23.81
N LEU A 185 -7.63 -26.76 -23.64
CA LEU A 185 -7.48 -28.19 -23.91
C LEU A 185 -7.80 -28.61 -25.35
N GLY A 186 -7.88 -27.70 -26.29
CA GLY A 186 -7.87 -28.01 -27.71
C GLY A 186 -9.22 -28.33 -28.36
N ARG A 187 -10.35 -28.14 -27.67
CA ARG A 187 -11.68 -28.32 -28.30
C ARG A 187 -12.03 -27.22 -29.29
N ALA A 188 -11.61 -25.99 -29.03
CA ALA A 188 -11.75 -24.88 -29.97
C ALA A 188 -10.95 -25.11 -31.28
N ARG A 189 -9.97 -26.00 -31.26
CA ARG A 189 -9.15 -26.37 -32.46
C ARG A 189 -9.85 -27.39 -33.36
N LEU A 190 -10.86 -28.07 -32.88
CA LEU A 190 -11.57 -29.09 -33.65
C LEU A 190 -12.85 -28.59 -34.32
N GLU A 191 -13.48 -27.56 -33.77
CA GLU A 191 -14.72 -26.99 -34.34
C GLU A 191 -14.49 -25.94 -35.43
N GLY A 192 -13.27 -25.43 -35.57
CA GLY A 192 -12.89 -24.49 -36.64
C GLY A 192 -12.39 -25.14 -37.94
N ARG A 193 -12.58 -26.46 -38.11
CA ARG A 193 -12.07 -27.19 -39.27
C ARG A 193 -13.11 -28.12 -39.89
N THR A 194 -14.30 -27.63 -40.02
CA THR A 194 -15.28 -28.22 -40.95
C THR A 194 -15.94 -27.08 -41.71
N VAL A 195 -15.29 -26.65 -42.75
CA VAL A 195 -15.80 -26.39 -44.09
C VAL A 195 -14.67 -26.55 -45.05
#